data_e911161bab020cd89c5d27e26a36a887
#
_entry.id   e911161bab020cd89c5d27e26a36a887
#
_cell.length_a   1.000
_cell.length_b   1.000
_cell.length_c   1.000
_cell.angle_alpha   90.00
_cell.angle_beta   90.00
_cell.angle_gamma   90.00
#
_symmetry.space_group_name_H-M   'P 1'
#
loop_
_entity.id
_entity.type
_entity.pdbx_description
1 polymer ?
#
loop_
_entity_poly.entity_id
_entity_poly.type
_entity_poly.pdbx_seq_one_letter_code
_entity_poly.pdbx_strand_id
1 'polypeptide(L)' 'MIAVQLSRQHVVDLLRRVGLTEMAEAALHDLHDPVDREDVAAWGGKWNIDMDYFIDRMGGSP' A
#
# COMPACT_ATOMS: atom_id res chain seq x y z
N MET A 1 -13.04 -3.77 17.22
CA MET A 1 -11.98 -4.12 16.27
C MET A 1 -11.32 -2.85 15.75
N ILE A 2 -10.00 -2.85 15.71
CA ILE A 2 -9.25 -1.65 15.35
C ILE A 2 -8.87 -1.72 13.87
N ALA A 3 -9.23 -0.68 13.11
CA ALA A 3 -8.82 -0.57 11.73
C ALA A 3 -7.34 -0.23 11.66
N VAL A 4 -6.61 -0.91 10.81
CA VAL A 4 -5.19 -0.63 10.60
C VAL A 4 -5.09 0.44 9.53
N GLN A 5 -4.51 1.56 9.91
CA GLN A 5 -4.30 2.67 8.99
C GLN A 5 -2.83 2.84 8.68
N LEU A 6 -2.55 3.17 7.44
CA LEU A 6 -1.19 3.35 6.93
C LEU A 6 -1.07 4.76 6.39
N SER A 7 0.13 5.33 6.44
CA SER A 7 0.35 6.58 5.74
C SER A 7 0.45 6.27 4.24
N ARG A 8 -0.10 7.16 3.44
CA ARG A 8 0.00 7.01 1.99
C ARG A 8 1.45 6.97 1.55
N GLN A 9 2.30 7.78 2.17
CA GLN A 9 3.72 7.83 1.85
C GLN A 9 4.40 6.49 2.10
N HIS A 10 4.00 5.79 3.15
CA HIS A 10 4.54 4.46 3.44
C HIS A 10 4.25 3.50 2.29
N VAL A 11 3.02 3.54 1.79
CA VAL A 11 2.62 2.69 0.66
C VAL A 11 3.40 3.05 -0.59
N VAL A 12 3.53 4.34 -0.85
CA VAL A 12 4.28 4.83 -2.02
C VAL A 12 5.73 4.39 -1.95
N ASP A 13 6.36 4.53 -0.79
CA ASP A 13 7.75 4.15 -0.61
C ASP A 13 7.95 2.65 -0.81
N LEU A 14 7.03 1.86 -0.29
CA LEU A 14 7.06 0.42 -0.46
C LEU A 14 7.02 0.04 -1.94
N LEU A 15 6.10 0.64 -2.67
CA LEU A 15 5.96 0.34 -4.10
C LEU A 15 7.20 0.74 -4.90
N ARG A 16 7.80 1.87 -4.55
CA ARG A 16 9.03 2.31 -5.21
C ARG A 16 10.18 1.35 -4.92
N ARG A 17 10.26 0.83 -3.71
CA ARG A 17 11.31 -0.10 -3.33
C ARG A 17 11.28 -1.37 -4.16
N VAL A 18 10.10 -1.86 -4.48
CA VAL A 18 9.97 -3.08 -5.24
C VAL A 18 9.92 -2.82 -6.75
N GLY A 19 10.12 -1.57 -7.17
CA GLY A 19 10.20 -1.23 -8.58
C GLY A 19 8.89 -0.94 -9.26
N LEU A 20 7.81 -0.82 -8.50
CA LEU A 20 6.48 -0.55 -9.05
C LEU A 20 6.21 0.96 -9.07
N THR A 21 7.02 1.69 -9.84
CA THR A 21 6.98 3.16 -9.82
C THR A 21 5.69 3.72 -10.37
N GLU A 22 5.13 3.13 -11.41
CA GLU A 22 3.84 3.59 -11.95
C GLU A 22 2.73 3.43 -10.92
N MET A 23 2.73 2.29 -10.25
CA MET A 23 1.75 2.03 -9.21
C MET A 23 1.93 2.98 -8.03
N ALA A 24 3.19 3.30 -7.69
CA ALA A 24 3.48 4.25 -6.62
C ALA A 24 2.91 5.63 -6.94
N GLU A 25 3.01 6.07 -8.19
CA GLU A 25 2.44 7.34 -8.59
C GLU A 25 0.93 7.29 -8.58
N ALA A 26 0.35 6.18 -9.02
CA ALA A 26 -1.09 6.01 -8.96
C ALA A 26 -1.59 6.08 -7.51
N ALA A 27 -0.82 5.55 -6.58
CA ALA A 27 -1.20 5.58 -5.17
C ALA A 27 -1.33 7.01 -4.64
N LEU A 28 -0.49 7.90 -5.11
CA LEU A 28 -0.55 9.31 -4.70
C LEU A 28 -1.86 9.97 -5.12
N HIS A 29 -2.46 9.49 -6.20
CA HIS A 29 -3.71 10.03 -6.72
C HIS A 29 -4.93 9.25 -6.23
N ASP A 30 -4.80 7.95 -6.12
CA ASP A 30 -5.93 7.08 -5.83
C ASP A 30 -6.20 6.90 -4.35
N LEU A 31 -5.16 6.97 -3.52
CA LEU A 31 -5.28 6.76 -2.10
C LEU A 31 -5.23 8.10 -1.35
N HIS A 32 -5.99 8.18 -0.27
CA HIS A 32 -5.92 9.33 0.61
C HIS A 32 -5.02 9.02 1.80
N ASP A 33 -4.74 10.02 2.62
CA ASP A 33 -3.82 9.87 3.74
C ASP A 33 -4.52 10.31 5.04
N PRO A 34 -4.64 9.44 6.03
CA PRO A 34 -4.21 8.04 6.04
C PRO A 34 -5.15 7.13 5.25
N VAL A 35 -4.68 5.95 4.93
CA VAL A 35 -5.47 4.99 4.17
C VAL A 35 -5.59 3.69 4.96
N ASP A 36 -6.77 3.08 4.94
CA ASP A 36 -6.97 1.81 5.60
C ASP A 36 -6.27 0.69 4.83
N ARG A 37 -5.72 -0.27 5.58
CA ARG A 37 -5.06 -1.41 4.98
C ARG A 37 -5.99 -2.16 4.01
N GLU A 38 -7.27 -2.28 4.38
CA GLU A 38 -8.25 -2.94 3.52
C GLU A 38 -8.43 -2.21 2.20
N ASP A 39 -8.41 -0.88 2.24
CA ASP A 39 -8.52 -0.08 1.03
C ASP A 39 -7.30 -0.25 0.14
N VAL A 40 -6.13 -0.33 0.74
CA VAL A 40 -4.90 -0.58 -0.01
C VAL A 40 -4.96 -1.95 -0.68
N ALA A 41 -5.43 -2.96 0.04
CA ALA A 41 -5.53 -4.31 -0.50
C ALA A 41 -6.51 -4.36 -1.68
N ALA A 42 -7.66 -3.71 -1.54
CA ALA A 42 -8.65 -3.65 -2.61
C ALA A 42 -8.11 -2.89 -3.83
N TRP A 43 -7.44 -1.79 -3.58
CA TRP A 43 -6.82 -1.01 -4.65
C TRP A 43 -5.74 -1.82 -5.37
N GLY A 44 -4.91 -2.53 -4.61
CA GLY A 44 -3.87 -3.37 -5.18
C GLY A 44 -4.43 -4.48 -6.07
N GLY A 45 -5.61 -4.98 -5.71
CA GLY A 45 -6.26 -6.01 -6.52
C GLY A 45 -6.55 -5.56 -7.95
N LYS A 46 -6.80 -4.27 -8.14
CA LYS A 46 -7.01 -3.71 -9.49
C LYS A 46 -5.75 -3.79 -10.34
N TRP A 47 -4.61 -3.88 -9.70
CA TRP A 47 -3.31 -3.98 -10.36
C TRP A 47 -2.80 -5.43 -10.37
N ASN A 48 -3.61 -6.37 -9.91
CA ASN A 48 -3.23 -7.78 -9.76
C ASN A 48 -2.04 -7.96 -8.81
N ILE A 49 -1.99 -7.12 -7.78
CA ILE A 49 -0.92 -7.13 -6.79
C ILE A 49 -1.51 -7.47 -5.43
N ASP A 50 -0.86 -8.38 -4.71
CA ASP A 50 -1.24 -8.72 -3.34
C ASP A 50 -0.57 -7.75 -2.38
N MET A 51 -1.26 -6.65 -2.06
CA MET A 51 -0.70 -5.63 -1.18
C MET A 51 -0.53 -6.14 0.25
N ASP A 52 -1.36 -7.08 0.70
CA ASP A 52 -1.19 -7.66 2.03
C ASP A 52 0.16 -8.35 2.16
N TYR A 53 0.57 -9.04 1.12
CA TYR A 53 1.87 -9.69 1.11
C TYR A 53 3.01 -8.67 1.26
N PHE A 54 2.94 -7.59 0.49
CA PHE A 54 3.98 -6.57 0.55
C PHE A 54 3.99 -5.85 1.89
N ILE A 55 2.82 -5.51 2.40
CA ILE A 55 2.72 -4.83 3.68
C ILE A 55 3.27 -5.69 4.80
N ASP A 56 2.95 -6.98 4.80
CA ASP A 56 3.45 -7.90 5.82
C ASP A 56 4.96 -8.03 5.77
N ARG A 57 5.52 -8.08 4.58
CA ARG A 57 6.97 -8.22 4.46
C ARG A 57 7.71 -6.98 4.95
N MET A 58 7.12 -5.80 4.71
CA MET A 58 7.78 -4.55 5.05
C MET A 58 7.49 -4.12 6.47
N GLY A 59 6.23 -4.22 6.85
CA GLY A 59 5.82 -3.69 8.14
C GLY A 59 5.91 -4.69 9.26
N GLY A 60 5.91 -5.96 8.94
CA GLY A 60 5.87 -7.00 9.95
C GLY A 60 7.21 -7.32 10.58
N SER A 61 8.25 -6.76 10.05
CA SER A 61 9.58 -7.06 10.55
C SER A 61 9.85 -6.32 11.85
N PRO A 62 9.98 -7.01 12.91
CA PRO A 62 10.55 -6.38 14.09
C PRO A 62 12.03 -6.21 13.87
#